data_fb0cb1c80c86a0b093359abfc2eae748
#
_entry.id   fb0cb1c80c86a0b093359abfc2eae748
#
_cell.length_a   1.000
_cell.length_b   1.000
_cell.length_c   1.000
_cell.angle_alpha   90.00
_cell.angle_beta   90.00
_cell.angle_gamma   90.00
#
_symmetry.space_group_name_H-M   'P 1'
#
loop_
_entity.id
_entity.type
_entity.pdbx_description
1 polymer ?
#
loop_
_entity_poly.entity_id
_entity_poly.type
_entity_poly.pdbx_seq_one_letter_code
_entity_poly.pdbx_strand_id
1 'polypeptide(L)'
;FLFPAADEDRGREWAEGFLLGIKLRYDAWTPLVHDTKIGALLVALFSLAADGTEQVMEVPNPEMRRGFVESIPVMLLSFHRYWRTASKQTPAHSIKVDRNDSCPCGSGRKFKKCCGVAVPSVMH
;
A
#
# COMPACT_ATOMS: atom_id res chain seq x y z
N PHE A 1 10.79 -20.02 -2.63
CA PHE A 1 9.94 -20.82 -1.73
C PHE A 1 8.45 -20.51 -1.84
N LEU A 2 8.06 -19.49 -2.59
CA LEU A 2 6.66 -19.03 -2.71
C LEU A 2 5.94 -19.56 -3.95
N PHE A 3 6.61 -20.33 -4.83
CA PHE A 3 6.08 -20.66 -6.14
C PHE A 3 6.28 -22.14 -6.49
N PRO A 4 5.41 -23.05 -5.99
CA PRO A 4 5.49 -24.48 -6.31
C PRO A 4 4.86 -24.83 -7.67
N ALA A 5 4.28 -23.86 -8.39
CA ALA A 5 3.61 -24.11 -9.66
C ALA A 5 4.62 -24.42 -10.79
N ALA A 6 4.11 -25.08 -11.87
CA ALA A 6 4.83 -25.25 -13.11
C ALA A 6 5.34 -23.90 -13.65
N ASP A 7 6.44 -23.90 -14.39
CA ASP A 7 7.09 -22.66 -14.85
C ASP A 7 6.14 -21.72 -15.62
N GLU A 8 5.13 -22.29 -16.30
CA GLU A 8 4.13 -21.53 -17.08
C GLU A 8 3.20 -20.67 -16.23
N ASP A 9 2.89 -21.09 -14.99
CA ASP A 9 1.98 -20.38 -14.07
C ASP A 9 2.71 -19.74 -12.88
N ARG A 10 4.04 -19.83 -12.88
CA ARG A 10 4.82 -19.34 -11.78
C ARG A 10 4.56 -17.87 -11.48
N GLY A 11 4.14 -17.59 -10.27
CA GLY A 11 3.88 -16.23 -9.79
C GLY A 11 2.51 -15.66 -10.13
N ARG A 12 1.68 -16.34 -10.93
CA ARG A 12 0.35 -15.83 -11.34
C ARG A 12 -0.56 -15.61 -10.14
N GLU A 13 -0.82 -16.65 -9.37
CA GLU A 13 -1.71 -16.56 -8.20
C GLU A 13 -1.26 -15.49 -7.19
N TRP A 14 0.06 -15.37 -7.01
CA TRP A 14 0.61 -14.34 -6.16
C TRP A 14 0.34 -12.93 -6.72
N ALA A 15 0.55 -12.73 -8.02
CA ALA A 15 0.31 -11.45 -8.70
C ALA A 15 -1.17 -11.07 -8.66
N GLU A 16 -2.08 -12.02 -8.92
CA GLU A 16 -3.52 -11.85 -8.82
C GLU A 16 -3.93 -11.41 -7.41
N GLY A 17 -3.44 -12.10 -6.38
CA GLY A 17 -3.70 -11.74 -4.98
C GLY A 17 -3.18 -10.34 -4.61
N PHE A 18 -1.99 -9.98 -5.10
CA PHE A 18 -1.43 -8.66 -4.88
C PHE A 18 -2.25 -7.56 -5.57
N LEU A 19 -2.65 -7.77 -6.82
CA LEU A 19 -3.49 -6.84 -7.58
C LEU A 19 -4.89 -6.69 -6.96
N LEU A 20 -5.45 -7.79 -6.42
CA LEU A 20 -6.68 -7.72 -5.65
C LEU A 20 -6.51 -6.84 -4.41
N GLY A 21 -5.40 -6.95 -3.70
CA GLY A 21 -5.06 -6.08 -2.57
C GLY A 21 -4.99 -4.60 -2.95
N ILE A 22 -4.38 -4.29 -4.11
CA ILE A 22 -4.39 -2.92 -4.68
C ILE A 22 -5.81 -2.45 -4.94
N LYS A 23 -6.64 -3.30 -5.58
CA LYS A 23 -8.04 -2.96 -5.91
C LYS A 23 -8.87 -2.64 -4.67
N LEU A 24 -8.69 -3.39 -3.59
CA LEU A 24 -9.40 -3.15 -2.31
C LEU A 24 -9.03 -1.82 -1.66
N ARG A 25 -7.87 -1.25 -1.99
CA ARG A 25 -7.39 0.03 -1.46
C ARG A 25 -6.96 0.98 -2.58
N TYR A 26 -7.73 1.00 -3.66
CA TYR A 26 -7.37 1.72 -4.90
C TYR A 26 -7.02 3.18 -4.64
N ASP A 27 -7.81 3.91 -3.85
CA ASP A 27 -7.58 5.32 -3.54
C ASP A 27 -6.20 5.56 -2.92
N ALA A 28 -5.77 4.65 -2.03
CA ALA A 28 -4.45 4.74 -1.42
C ALA A 28 -3.32 4.47 -2.44
N TRP A 29 -3.57 3.64 -3.46
CA TRP A 29 -2.58 3.27 -4.48
C TRP A 29 -2.55 4.23 -5.68
N THR A 30 -3.58 5.05 -5.87
CA THR A 30 -3.70 5.99 -6.98
C THR A 30 -2.44 6.83 -7.21
N PRO A 31 -1.79 7.44 -6.19
CA PRO A 31 -0.59 8.24 -6.41
C PRO A 31 0.57 7.43 -6.99
N LEU A 32 0.72 6.16 -6.58
CA LEU A 32 1.76 5.27 -7.10
C LEU A 32 1.45 4.81 -8.53
N VAL A 33 0.19 4.49 -8.82
CA VAL A 33 -0.26 4.06 -10.16
C VAL A 33 0.02 5.14 -11.21
N HIS A 34 -0.13 6.41 -10.84
CA HIS A 34 0.12 7.55 -11.72
C HIS A 34 1.59 8.00 -11.75
N ASP A 35 2.45 7.46 -10.90
CA ASP A 35 3.89 7.73 -10.98
C ASP A 35 4.50 7.00 -12.18
N THR A 36 5.12 7.75 -13.08
CA THR A 36 5.65 7.21 -14.35
C THR A 36 6.76 6.19 -14.17
N LYS A 37 7.54 6.29 -13.09
CA LYS A 37 8.68 5.40 -12.83
C LYS A 37 8.26 4.17 -12.04
N ILE A 38 7.54 4.39 -10.95
CA ILE A 38 7.15 3.32 -10.03
C ILE A 38 5.92 2.58 -10.54
N GLY A 39 4.96 3.30 -11.16
CA GLY A 39 3.77 2.69 -11.77
C GLY A 39 4.12 1.72 -12.89
N ALA A 40 5.22 1.96 -13.63
CA ALA A 40 5.69 1.02 -14.66
C ALA A 40 6.01 -0.38 -14.10
N LEU A 41 6.40 -0.49 -12.83
CA LEU A 41 6.65 -1.78 -12.19
C LEU A 41 5.36 -2.60 -12.02
N LEU A 42 4.19 -1.97 -11.99
CA LEU A 42 2.90 -2.67 -11.96
C LEU A 42 2.63 -3.43 -13.25
N VAL A 43 3.19 -3.00 -14.38
CA VAL A 43 3.05 -3.69 -15.67
C VAL A 43 3.54 -5.14 -15.56
N ALA A 44 4.67 -5.35 -14.89
CA ALA A 44 5.19 -6.71 -14.67
C ALA A 44 4.22 -7.58 -13.84
N LEU A 45 3.53 -6.98 -12.85
CA LEU A 45 2.51 -7.69 -12.06
C LEU A 45 1.27 -8.03 -12.90
N PHE A 46 0.79 -7.09 -13.71
CA PHE A 46 -0.32 -7.35 -14.62
C PHE A 46 0.03 -8.44 -15.63
N SER A 47 1.25 -8.42 -16.19
CA SER A 47 1.71 -9.46 -17.10
C SER A 47 1.82 -10.82 -16.43
N LEU A 48 2.29 -10.91 -15.18
CA LEU A 48 2.33 -12.15 -14.41
C LEU A 48 0.93 -12.72 -14.13
N ALA A 49 -0.05 -11.85 -13.88
CA ALA A 49 -1.44 -12.23 -13.62
C ALA A 49 -2.22 -12.58 -14.91
N ALA A 50 -1.70 -12.21 -16.09
CA ALA A 50 -2.38 -12.46 -17.35
C ALA A 50 -2.53 -13.97 -17.61
N ASP A 51 -3.76 -14.37 -17.95
CA ASP A 51 -4.14 -15.76 -18.28
C ASP A 51 -4.46 -15.94 -19.78
N GLY A 52 -4.35 -14.87 -20.56
CA GLY A 52 -4.66 -14.85 -22.00
C GLY A 52 -6.14 -14.73 -22.32
N THR A 53 -7.04 -14.66 -21.33
CA THR A 53 -8.48 -14.49 -21.55
C THR A 53 -8.87 -13.04 -21.81
N GLU A 54 -8.11 -12.08 -21.23
CA GLU A 54 -8.28 -10.67 -21.48
C GLU A 54 -7.25 -10.17 -22.51
N GLN A 55 -7.69 -9.55 -23.59
CA GLN A 55 -6.82 -9.05 -24.67
C GLN A 55 -5.98 -7.82 -24.30
N VAL A 56 -5.94 -7.45 -23.03
CA VAL A 56 -5.30 -6.21 -22.57
C VAL A 56 -3.81 -6.40 -22.32
N MET A 57 -3.37 -7.61 -21.96
CA MET A 57 -1.97 -7.92 -21.66
C MET A 57 -1.55 -9.23 -22.31
N GLU A 58 -0.39 -9.21 -22.92
CA GLU A 58 0.23 -10.41 -23.48
C GLU A 58 0.75 -11.32 -22.37
N VAL A 59 0.45 -12.60 -22.45
CA VAL A 59 0.97 -13.61 -21.53
C VAL A 59 2.48 -13.71 -21.71
N PRO A 60 3.28 -13.50 -20.67
CA PRO A 60 4.73 -13.55 -20.79
C PRO A 60 5.20 -14.97 -21.09
N ASN A 61 6.16 -15.11 -21.99
CA ASN A 61 6.82 -16.38 -22.21
C ASN A 61 7.56 -16.86 -20.93
N PRO A 62 7.95 -18.14 -20.84
CA PRO A 62 8.57 -18.69 -19.60
C PRO A 62 9.82 -17.94 -19.14
N GLU A 63 10.63 -17.43 -20.05
CA GLU A 63 11.85 -16.68 -19.74
C GLU A 63 11.51 -15.29 -19.15
N MET A 64 10.60 -14.56 -19.78
CA MET A 64 10.11 -13.28 -19.27
C MET A 64 9.42 -13.45 -17.91
N ARG A 65 8.61 -14.50 -17.76
CA ARG A 65 7.94 -14.82 -16.50
C ARG A 65 8.94 -15.05 -15.36
N ARG A 66 10.00 -15.80 -15.63
CA ARG A 66 11.09 -16.02 -14.66
C ARG A 66 11.72 -14.70 -14.25
N GLY A 67 12.08 -13.84 -15.21
CA GLY A 67 12.63 -12.51 -14.95
C GLY A 67 11.71 -11.63 -14.10
N PHE A 68 10.40 -11.65 -14.38
CA PHE A 68 9.43 -10.91 -13.57
C PHE A 68 9.34 -11.44 -12.14
N VAL A 69 9.30 -12.77 -11.95
CA VAL A 69 9.28 -13.39 -10.62
C VAL A 69 10.53 -13.04 -9.83
N GLU A 70 11.70 -13.09 -10.45
CA GLU A 70 12.98 -12.74 -9.81
C GLU A 70 13.03 -11.24 -9.45
N SER A 71 12.31 -10.38 -10.17
CA SER A 71 12.26 -8.94 -9.91
C SER A 71 11.31 -8.55 -8.77
N ILE A 72 10.42 -9.46 -8.32
CA ILE A 72 9.42 -9.18 -7.27
C ILE A 72 10.04 -8.54 -6.00
N PRO A 73 11.14 -9.05 -5.42
CA PRO A 73 11.71 -8.46 -4.22
C PRO A 73 12.15 -7.00 -4.42
N VAL A 74 12.76 -6.69 -5.56
CA VAL A 74 13.22 -5.33 -5.90
C VAL A 74 12.03 -4.40 -6.11
N MET A 75 10.99 -4.90 -6.74
CA MET A 75 9.75 -4.18 -6.98
C MET A 75 9.04 -3.83 -5.66
N LEU A 76 8.88 -4.79 -4.76
CA LEU A 76 8.29 -4.57 -3.44
C LEU A 76 9.10 -3.56 -2.61
N LEU A 77 10.43 -3.64 -2.68
CA LEU A 77 11.30 -2.67 -2.03
C LEU A 77 11.12 -1.26 -2.60
N SER A 78 10.91 -1.15 -3.91
CA SER A 78 10.65 0.12 -4.58
C SER A 78 9.31 0.73 -4.14
N PHE A 79 8.25 -0.07 -4.05
CA PHE A 79 6.96 0.36 -3.50
C PHE A 79 7.09 0.78 -2.03
N HIS A 80 7.80 0.02 -1.22
CA HIS A 80 8.05 0.37 0.17
C HIS A 80 8.79 1.70 0.32
N ARG A 81 9.83 1.94 -0.48
CA ARG A 81 10.57 3.20 -0.50
C ARG A 81 9.69 4.37 -0.92
N TYR A 82 8.87 4.17 -1.95
CA TYR A 82 7.91 5.18 -2.40
C TYR A 82 6.99 5.63 -1.25
N TRP A 83 6.37 4.69 -0.55
CA TRP A 83 5.47 5.02 0.57
C TRP A 83 6.19 5.65 1.75
N ARG A 84 7.41 5.24 2.05
CA ARG A 84 8.21 5.89 3.10
C ARG A 84 8.54 7.34 2.79
N THR A 85 8.79 7.68 1.55
CA THR A 85 9.03 9.07 1.14
C THR A 85 7.75 9.88 1.10
N ALA A 86 6.67 9.32 0.56
CA ALA A 86 5.35 9.93 0.52
C ALA A 86 4.82 10.23 1.95
N SER A 87 4.97 9.29 2.89
CA SER A 87 4.54 9.47 4.28
C SER A 87 5.30 10.57 5.01
N LYS A 88 6.56 10.85 4.64
CA LYS A 88 7.33 11.96 5.21
C LYS A 88 6.86 13.34 4.71
N GLN A 89 6.21 13.38 3.55
CA GLN A 89 5.69 14.62 2.95
C GLN A 89 4.32 15.01 3.50
N THR A 90 3.63 14.09 4.16
CA THR A 90 2.40 14.39 4.87
C THR A 90 2.76 14.56 6.35
N PRO A 91 2.97 15.78 6.86
CA PRO A 91 3.16 15.97 8.30
C PRO A 91 1.89 15.47 8.96
N ALA A 92 2.04 14.60 9.93
CA ALA A 92 0.94 14.27 10.83
C ALA A 92 0.47 15.57 11.46
N HIS A 93 -0.66 16.08 10.99
CA HIS A 93 -1.31 17.24 11.60
C HIS A 93 -1.85 16.76 12.96
N SER A 94 -0.96 16.68 13.94
CA SER A 94 -1.40 16.70 15.32
C SER A 94 -1.95 18.13 15.54
N ILE A 95 -3.26 18.26 15.52
CA ILE A 95 -3.90 19.47 16.03
C ILE A 95 -3.46 19.57 17.49
N LYS A 96 -2.45 20.41 17.76
CA LYS A 96 -2.10 20.76 19.14
C LYS A 96 -3.26 21.56 19.70
N VAL A 97 -4.23 20.87 20.27
CA VAL A 97 -5.32 21.52 21.01
C VAL A 97 -4.72 22.00 22.31
N ASP A 98 -4.72 23.32 22.51
CA ASP A 98 -4.31 23.90 23.79
C ASP A 98 -5.27 23.42 24.89
N ARG A 99 -4.76 23.25 26.09
CA ARG A 99 -5.56 22.80 27.24
C ARG A 99 -6.79 23.68 27.49
N ASN A 100 -6.72 24.96 27.10
CA ASN A 100 -7.80 25.93 27.28
C ASN A 100 -8.73 26.06 26.06
N ASP A 101 -8.39 25.47 24.91
CA ASP A 101 -9.20 25.52 23.71
C ASP A 101 -10.49 24.70 23.86
N SER A 102 -11.48 25.01 23.02
CA SER A 102 -12.69 24.22 22.92
C SER A 102 -12.36 22.78 22.52
N CYS A 103 -12.96 21.82 23.21
CA CYS A 103 -12.70 20.42 22.92
C CYS A 103 -13.20 20.05 21.50
N PRO A 104 -12.38 19.43 20.65
CA PRO A 104 -12.74 19.03 19.30
C PRO A 104 -13.85 17.96 19.23
N CYS A 105 -14.21 17.35 20.37
CA CYS A 105 -15.35 16.42 20.46
C CYS A 105 -16.74 17.10 20.31
N GLY A 106 -16.80 18.42 20.19
CA GLY A 106 -18.05 19.17 20.05
C GLY A 106 -18.85 19.39 21.35
N SER A 107 -18.31 19.01 22.52
CA SER A 107 -19.01 19.15 23.81
C SER A 107 -19.15 20.60 24.32
N GLY A 108 -18.52 21.57 23.65
CA GLY A 108 -18.47 22.97 24.09
C GLY A 108 -17.61 23.22 25.36
N ARG A 109 -17.00 22.19 25.92
CA ARG A 109 -16.13 22.29 27.12
C ARG A 109 -14.68 22.51 26.71
N LYS A 110 -13.89 23.13 27.58
CA LYS A 110 -12.43 23.26 27.40
C LYS A 110 -11.78 21.86 27.37
N PHE A 111 -10.78 21.67 26.49
CA PHE A 111 -10.11 20.39 26.29
C PHE A 111 -9.65 19.76 27.62
N LYS A 112 -9.04 20.52 28.53
CA LYS A 112 -8.60 20.07 29.85
C LYS A 112 -9.71 19.56 30.78
N LYS A 113 -10.97 19.93 30.53
CA LYS A 113 -12.15 19.50 31.29
C LYS A 113 -13.01 18.49 30.55
N CYS A 114 -12.52 17.96 29.45
CA CYS A 114 -13.20 17.00 28.60
C CYS A 114 -12.24 15.87 28.21
N CYS A 115 -11.80 15.79 26.97
CA CYS A 115 -10.91 14.72 26.49
C CYS A 115 -9.46 14.84 26.99
N GLY A 116 -9.08 15.99 27.50
CA GLY A 116 -7.74 16.23 28.09
C GLY A 116 -7.63 15.92 29.57
N VAL A 117 -8.64 15.30 30.19
CA VAL A 117 -8.54 14.81 31.57
C VAL A 117 -7.64 13.57 31.54
N ALA A 118 -6.44 13.68 32.12
CA ALA A 118 -5.57 12.54 32.32
C ALA A 118 -6.28 11.52 33.21
N VAL A 119 -6.49 10.31 32.70
CA VAL A 119 -6.96 9.18 33.51
C VAL A 119 -5.86 8.93 34.54
N PRO A 120 -6.14 8.94 35.86
CA PRO A 120 -5.11 8.63 36.87
C PRO A 120 -4.59 7.22 36.58
N SER A 121 -3.27 7.12 36.39
CA SER A 121 -2.57 5.84 36.26
C SER A 121 -2.82 5.06 37.55
N VAL A 122 -3.61 4.01 37.47
CA VAL A 122 -3.75 3.02 38.55
C VAL A 122 -2.41 2.29 38.60
N MET A 123 -1.61 2.64 39.59
CA MET A 123 -0.42 1.86 39.95
C MET A 123 -0.90 0.48 40.44
N HIS A 124 -0.45 -0.55 39.80
CA HIS A 124 -0.41 -1.91 40.32
C HIS A 124 1.00 -2.20 40.80
#